data_92a8e22a9244460ab90ac5d4ba827220
#
_entry.id   92a8e22a9244460ab90ac5d4ba827220
#
_cell.length_a   1.000
_cell.length_b   1.000
_cell.length_c   1.000
_cell.angle_alpha   90.00
_cell.angle_beta   90.00
_cell.angle_gamma   90.00
#
_symmetry.space_group_name_H-M   'P 1'
#
loop_
_entity.id
_entity.type
_entity.pdbx_description
1 polymer ?
#
loop_
_entity_poly.entity_id
_entity_poly.type
_entity_poly.pdbx_seq_one_letter_code
_entity_poly.pdbx_strand_id
1 'polypeptide(L)'
;TTDMSCQAFVTMATTDAYCMGATAVARSLRRYGTSRSIVVMVTPNVSEESRRSLWAVFDQVVLVDLLDSSDHLHLSWLRRPELGPTFTKIHCWTLTHFSKCVFLDADTLVLCNVDELFDREELSAAPDPGWPDCFNSGVLVLRPSKNTHRLLLEHAVRHGSFDGETAAAAPRRRQGNGGERYQKLLFFHRPKQSERKTHEIY
;
A
#
# COMPACT_ATOMS: atom_id res chain seq x y z
N THR A 1 9.28 17.96 18.78
CA THR A 1 8.94 16.55 19.09
C THR A 1 7.79 16.15 18.16
N THR A 2 8.09 15.36 17.15
CA THR A 2 7.08 14.79 16.24
C THR A 2 6.14 13.92 17.07
N ASP A 3 4.85 14.19 17.06
CA ASP A 3 3.87 13.40 17.80
C ASP A 3 3.80 12.00 17.21
N MET A 4 4.43 11.04 17.90
CA MET A 4 4.53 9.65 17.47
C MET A 4 3.16 8.94 17.45
N SER A 5 2.16 9.46 18.18
CA SER A 5 0.79 8.94 18.18
C SER A 5 0.06 9.13 16.82
N CYS A 6 0.55 10.07 16.00
CA CYS A 6 -0.01 10.37 14.68
C CYS A 6 0.67 9.61 13.54
N GLN A 7 1.41 8.52 13.81
CA GLN A 7 2.11 7.72 12.80
C GLN A 7 1.67 6.25 12.90
N ALA A 8 1.55 5.58 11.74
CA ALA A 8 1.11 4.19 11.71
C ALA A 8 1.83 3.36 10.65
N PHE A 9 2.13 2.11 11.00
CA PHE A 9 2.34 1.05 10.02
C PHE A 9 0.99 0.61 9.48
N VAL A 10 0.91 0.41 8.18
CA VAL A 10 -0.32 0.01 7.50
C VAL A 10 -0.04 -1.22 6.65
N THR A 11 -0.89 -2.21 6.75
CA THR A 11 -0.91 -3.35 5.83
C THR A 11 -2.31 -3.56 5.28
N MET A 12 -2.50 -4.52 4.40
CA MET A 12 -3.82 -4.82 3.87
C MET A 12 -4.09 -6.31 3.74
N ALA A 13 -5.38 -6.68 3.84
CA ALA A 13 -5.87 -8.01 3.51
C ALA A 13 -7.11 -7.87 2.61
N THR A 14 -7.03 -8.39 1.39
CA THR A 14 -8.11 -8.33 0.40
C THR A 14 -9.03 -9.53 0.44
N THR A 15 -8.58 -10.64 1.04
CA THR A 15 -9.32 -11.87 1.26
C THR A 15 -8.88 -12.52 2.57
N ASP A 16 -9.62 -13.52 3.05
CA ASP A 16 -9.27 -14.27 4.27
C ASP A 16 -7.86 -14.89 4.20
N ALA A 17 -7.42 -15.32 3.02
CA ALA A 17 -6.09 -15.88 2.83
C ALA A 17 -4.95 -14.89 3.18
N TYR A 18 -5.14 -13.60 2.94
CA TYR A 18 -4.15 -12.56 3.26
C TYR A 18 -4.15 -12.14 4.73
N CYS A 19 -5.19 -12.49 5.50
CA CYS A 19 -5.26 -12.12 6.93
C CYS A 19 -4.14 -12.76 7.75
N MET A 20 -3.69 -13.97 7.38
CA MET A 20 -2.56 -14.64 8.04
C MET A 20 -1.24 -13.89 7.81
N GLY A 21 -0.98 -13.47 6.58
CA GLY A 21 0.20 -12.67 6.24
C GLY A 21 0.18 -11.32 6.96
N ALA A 22 -0.93 -10.57 6.88
CA ALA A 22 -1.11 -9.32 7.59
C ALA A 22 -0.87 -9.47 9.12
N THR A 23 -1.38 -10.56 9.72
CA THR A 23 -1.14 -10.88 11.14
C THR A 23 0.35 -11.13 11.42
N ALA A 24 1.07 -11.80 10.53
CA ALA A 24 2.51 -12.03 10.66
C ALA A 24 3.29 -10.70 10.62
N VAL A 25 2.93 -9.79 9.71
CA VAL A 25 3.50 -8.43 9.66
C VAL A 25 3.31 -7.73 11.01
N ALA A 26 2.08 -7.67 11.52
CA ALA A 26 1.79 -6.96 12.77
C ALA A 26 2.53 -7.56 13.97
N ARG A 27 2.55 -8.89 14.08
CA ARG A 27 3.28 -9.59 15.14
C ARG A 27 4.78 -9.38 15.06
N SER A 28 5.36 -9.36 13.85
CA SER A 28 6.78 -9.08 13.67
C SER A 28 7.12 -7.64 14.07
N LEU A 29 6.32 -6.65 13.70
CA LEU A 29 6.48 -5.27 14.16
C LEU A 29 6.46 -5.16 15.70
N ARG A 30 5.46 -5.79 16.35
CA ARG A 30 5.37 -5.79 17.83
C ARG A 30 6.55 -6.50 18.48
N ARG A 31 6.99 -7.63 17.91
CA ARG A 31 8.15 -8.38 18.40
C ARG A 31 9.41 -7.52 18.47
N TYR A 32 9.60 -6.64 17.50
CA TYR A 32 10.76 -5.74 17.45
C TYR A 32 10.49 -4.36 18.06
N GLY A 33 9.44 -4.25 18.87
CA GLY A 33 9.23 -3.15 19.81
C GLY A 33 8.80 -1.83 19.18
N THR A 34 8.08 -1.87 18.04
CA THR A 34 7.49 -0.62 17.53
C THR A 34 6.52 -0.03 18.53
N SER A 35 6.61 1.30 18.70
CA SER A 35 5.66 2.09 19.48
C SER A 35 4.55 2.72 18.61
N ARG A 36 4.61 2.52 17.29
CA ARG A 36 3.64 3.09 16.35
C ARG A 36 2.35 2.27 16.34
N SER A 37 1.26 2.92 15.95
CA SER A 37 0.01 2.23 15.66
C SER A 37 0.20 1.25 14.50
N ILE A 38 -0.50 0.12 14.53
CA ILE A 38 -0.51 -0.85 13.45
C ILE A 38 -1.94 -0.99 12.95
N VAL A 39 -2.14 -0.69 11.67
CA VAL A 39 -3.45 -0.62 11.01
C VAL A 39 -3.52 -1.68 9.91
N VAL A 40 -4.64 -2.36 9.80
CA VAL A 40 -4.94 -3.20 8.64
C VAL A 40 -6.13 -2.63 7.87
N MET A 41 -5.95 -2.45 6.57
CA MET A 41 -7.05 -2.18 5.64
C MET A 41 -7.62 -3.51 5.15
N VAL A 42 -8.93 -3.65 5.17
CA VAL A 42 -9.63 -4.86 4.71
C VAL A 42 -10.69 -4.50 3.69
N THR A 43 -10.90 -5.39 2.72
CA THR A 43 -11.99 -5.25 1.75
C THR A 43 -13.25 -5.98 2.24
N PRO A 44 -14.42 -5.74 1.62
CA PRO A 44 -15.64 -6.51 1.90
C PRO A 44 -15.51 -8.03 1.70
N ASN A 45 -14.52 -8.48 0.91
CA ASN A 45 -14.27 -9.91 0.67
C ASN A 45 -13.63 -10.64 1.86
N VAL A 46 -13.19 -9.91 2.89
CA VAL A 46 -12.70 -10.50 4.14
C VAL A 46 -13.90 -10.83 5.02
N SER A 47 -14.03 -12.07 5.45
CA SER A 47 -15.13 -12.53 6.29
C SER A 47 -15.17 -11.80 7.64
N GLU A 48 -16.35 -11.74 8.25
CA GLU A 48 -16.50 -11.11 9.56
C GLU A 48 -15.71 -11.84 10.66
N GLU A 49 -15.57 -13.14 10.56
CA GLU A 49 -14.75 -13.94 11.47
C GLU A 49 -13.27 -13.56 11.38
N SER A 50 -12.75 -13.45 10.17
CA SER A 50 -11.38 -12.99 9.92
C SER A 50 -11.17 -11.56 10.43
N ARG A 51 -12.13 -10.65 10.19
CA ARG A 51 -12.05 -9.27 10.71
C ARG A 51 -12.00 -9.23 12.23
N ARG A 52 -12.82 -10.05 12.92
CA ARG A 52 -12.77 -10.16 14.39
C ARG A 52 -11.41 -10.64 14.89
N SER A 53 -10.80 -11.61 14.19
CA SER A 53 -9.46 -12.09 14.52
C SER A 53 -8.39 -11.00 14.34
N LEU A 54 -8.53 -10.14 13.34
CA LEU A 54 -7.62 -9.01 13.13
C LEU A 54 -7.72 -7.97 14.24
N TRP A 55 -8.91 -7.70 14.80
CA TRP A 55 -9.06 -6.79 15.94
C TRP A 55 -8.28 -7.19 17.20
N ALA A 56 -7.92 -8.46 17.34
CA ALA A 56 -7.07 -8.92 18.44
C ALA A 56 -5.59 -8.58 18.27
N VAL A 57 -5.17 -8.15 17.08
CA VAL A 57 -3.74 -7.96 16.72
C VAL A 57 -3.43 -6.53 16.32
N PHE A 58 -4.37 -5.87 15.66
CA PHE A 58 -4.21 -4.53 15.11
C PHE A 58 -4.85 -3.48 16.03
N ASP A 59 -4.27 -2.29 16.04
CA ASP A 59 -4.87 -1.15 16.75
C ASP A 59 -6.10 -0.60 16.01
N GLN A 60 -6.14 -0.75 14.68
CA GLN A 60 -7.28 -0.39 13.85
C GLN A 60 -7.46 -1.39 12.72
N VAL A 61 -8.72 -1.75 12.45
CA VAL A 61 -9.15 -2.49 11.26
C VAL A 61 -10.04 -1.55 10.45
N VAL A 62 -9.59 -1.15 9.28
CA VAL A 62 -10.27 -0.16 8.44
C VAL A 62 -10.87 -0.86 7.24
N LEU A 63 -12.21 -0.86 7.15
CA LEU A 63 -12.89 -1.32 5.96
C LEU A 63 -12.69 -0.28 4.85
N VAL A 64 -12.05 -0.69 3.77
CA VAL A 64 -11.92 0.11 2.57
C VAL A 64 -12.89 -0.43 1.53
N ASP A 65 -13.87 0.36 1.19
CA ASP A 65 -14.78 0.02 0.12
C ASP A 65 -14.13 0.42 -1.20
N LEU A 66 -13.94 -0.55 -2.09
CA LEU A 66 -13.50 -0.31 -3.45
C LEU A 66 -14.60 0.37 -4.28
N LEU A 67 -15.79 0.53 -3.70
CA LEU A 67 -17.04 0.78 -4.40
C LEU A 67 -17.84 1.91 -3.75
N ASP A 68 -17.32 3.13 -3.72
CA ASP A 68 -18.22 4.26 -3.51
C ASP A 68 -19.13 4.40 -4.75
N SER A 69 -20.39 4.01 -4.56
CA SER A 69 -21.40 3.83 -5.61
C SER A 69 -21.86 5.13 -6.31
N SER A 70 -21.29 6.25 -5.95
CA SER A 70 -21.67 7.57 -6.49
C SER A 70 -20.74 8.08 -7.61
N ASP A 71 -19.68 7.34 -7.98
CA ASP A 71 -18.64 7.89 -8.83
C ASP A 71 -18.56 7.21 -10.20
N HIS A 72 -18.46 8.00 -11.27
CA HIS A 72 -18.18 7.52 -12.64
C HIS A 72 -16.90 6.65 -12.74
N LEU A 73 -16.00 6.77 -11.77
CA LEU A 73 -14.82 5.95 -11.59
C LEU A 73 -15.17 4.47 -11.36
N HIS A 74 -16.24 4.20 -10.61
CA HIS A 74 -16.73 2.86 -10.30
C HIS A 74 -17.07 2.02 -11.54
N LEU A 75 -17.75 2.60 -12.52
CA LEU A 75 -18.11 1.89 -13.76
C LEU A 75 -16.89 1.52 -14.60
N SER A 76 -15.82 2.33 -14.50
CA SER A 76 -14.55 2.03 -15.17
C SER A 76 -13.81 0.86 -14.49
N TRP A 77 -13.93 0.72 -13.17
CA TRP A 77 -13.32 -0.36 -12.41
C TRP A 77 -13.95 -1.73 -12.66
N LEU A 78 -15.29 -1.77 -12.77
CA LEU A 78 -16.00 -3.02 -13.09
C LEU A 78 -15.53 -3.65 -14.41
N ARG A 79 -14.90 -2.87 -15.29
CA ARG A 79 -14.32 -3.33 -16.54
C ARG A 79 -12.85 -3.71 -16.45
N ARG A 80 -12.21 -3.51 -15.27
CA ARG A 80 -10.76 -3.69 -15.08
C ARG A 80 -10.45 -4.37 -13.72
N PRO A 81 -10.83 -5.64 -13.55
CA PRO A 81 -10.68 -6.37 -12.28
C PRO A 81 -9.20 -6.53 -11.85
N GLU A 82 -8.26 -6.47 -12.81
CA GLU A 82 -6.82 -6.54 -12.56
C GLU A 82 -6.28 -5.39 -11.69
N LEU A 83 -7.01 -4.28 -11.58
CA LEU A 83 -6.62 -3.12 -10.79
C LEU A 83 -6.92 -3.25 -9.29
N GLY A 84 -7.71 -4.26 -8.89
CA GLY A 84 -8.21 -4.42 -7.52
C GLY A 84 -7.15 -4.28 -6.41
N PRO A 85 -6.05 -5.05 -6.40
CA PRO A 85 -5.03 -4.96 -5.35
C PRO A 85 -4.32 -3.59 -5.31
N THR A 86 -4.00 -3.03 -6.49
CA THR A 86 -3.35 -1.72 -6.59
C THR A 86 -4.23 -0.60 -6.03
N PHE A 87 -5.54 -0.63 -6.31
CA PHE A 87 -6.48 0.35 -5.80
C PHE A 87 -6.63 0.25 -4.29
N THR A 88 -6.64 -0.97 -3.73
CA THR A 88 -6.73 -1.15 -2.29
C THR A 88 -5.55 -0.46 -1.58
N LYS A 89 -4.34 -0.57 -2.14
CA LYS A 89 -3.14 0.08 -1.59
C LYS A 89 -3.25 1.61 -1.61
N ILE A 90 -3.86 2.19 -2.65
CA ILE A 90 -4.10 3.64 -2.77
C ILE A 90 -4.96 4.18 -1.61
N HIS A 91 -5.83 3.37 -1.01
CA HIS A 91 -6.61 3.78 0.15
C HIS A 91 -5.79 4.15 1.39
N CYS A 92 -4.48 3.83 1.45
CA CYS A 92 -3.60 4.35 2.50
C CYS A 92 -3.64 5.89 2.58
N TRP A 93 -3.82 6.58 1.46
CA TRP A 93 -3.92 8.04 1.43
C TRP A 93 -5.22 8.58 2.02
N THR A 94 -6.21 7.74 2.31
CA THR A 94 -7.45 8.16 3.00
C THR A 94 -7.31 8.22 4.52
N LEU A 95 -6.25 7.63 5.09
CA LEU A 95 -6.02 7.58 6.54
C LEU A 95 -5.53 8.92 7.10
N THR A 96 -6.24 10.00 6.79
CA THR A 96 -5.82 11.40 7.05
C THR A 96 -5.75 11.80 8.52
N HIS A 97 -6.15 10.95 9.43
CA HIS A 97 -5.93 11.12 10.87
C HIS A 97 -4.48 10.79 11.29
N PHE A 98 -3.70 10.14 10.42
CA PHE A 98 -2.27 9.99 10.60
C PHE A 98 -1.48 11.03 9.80
N SER A 99 -0.41 11.54 10.39
CA SER A 99 0.49 12.50 9.74
C SER A 99 1.46 11.83 8.76
N LYS A 100 1.78 10.57 9.00
CA LYS A 100 2.65 9.74 8.15
C LYS A 100 2.30 8.26 8.32
N CYS A 101 2.31 7.52 7.24
CA CYS A 101 2.13 6.07 7.24
C CYS A 101 3.32 5.37 6.56
N VAL A 102 3.64 4.19 7.06
CA VAL A 102 4.55 3.25 6.41
C VAL A 102 3.72 2.03 6.03
N PHE A 103 3.50 1.84 4.73
CA PHE A 103 2.79 0.68 4.22
C PHE A 103 3.76 -0.50 4.05
N LEU A 104 3.31 -1.68 4.47
CA LEU A 104 4.01 -2.96 4.30
C LEU A 104 3.05 -3.97 3.67
N ASP A 105 3.45 -4.63 2.59
CA ASP A 105 2.67 -5.72 1.99
C ASP A 105 2.47 -6.88 2.99
N ALA A 106 1.37 -7.60 2.87
CA ALA A 106 1.01 -8.70 3.78
C ALA A 106 1.95 -9.93 3.69
N ASP A 107 2.80 -9.99 2.70
CA ASP A 107 3.84 -11.01 2.52
C ASP A 107 5.23 -10.54 3.01
N THR A 108 5.29 -9.40 3.68
CA THR A 108 6.50 -8.85 4.31
C THR A 108 6.70 -9.45 5.70
N LEU A 109 7.95 -9.74 6.09
CA LEU A 109 8.33 -10.10 7.44
C LEU A 109 9.37 -9.12 7.98
N VAL A 110 9.05 -8.49 9.11
CA VAL A 110 9.96 -7.55 9.77
C VAL A 110 10.92 -8.32 10.68
N LEU A 111 12.24 -8.11 10.51
CA LEU A 111 13.29 -8.83 11.23
C LEU A 111 14.05 -7.96 12.24
N CYS A 112 13.81 -6.65 12.27
CA CYS A 112 14.38 -5.70 13.22
C CYS A 112 13.40 -4.54 13.46
N ASN A 113 13.70 -3.63 14.40
CA ASN A 113 12.93 -2.41 14.52
C ASN A 113 13.15 -1.55 13.29
N VAL A 114 12.05 -1.10 12.67
CA VAL A 114 12.03 -0.31 11.43
C VAL A 114 11.33 1.05 11.62
N ASP A 115 11.20 1.52 12.85
CA ASP A 115 10.57 2.81 13.14
C ASP A 115 11.31 3.99 12.49
N GLU A 116 12.59 3.83 12.13
CA GLU A 116 13.38 4.81 11.36
C GLU A 116 12.78 5.11 9.97
N LEU A 117 11.91 4.25 9.44
CA LEU A 117 11.22 4.53 8.18
C LEU A 117 10.35 5.79 8.26
N PHE A 118 9.87 6.14 9.46
CA PHE A 118 9.12 7.38 9.65
C PHE A 118 9.97 8.65 9.55
N ASP A 119 11.30 8.54 9.57
CA ASP A 119 12.22 9.66 9.35
C ASP A 119 12.43 9.95 7.86
N ARG A 120 12.05 9.00 6.99
CA ARG A 120 12.16 9.15 5.54
C ARG A 120 11.14 10.14 5.01
N GLU A 121 11.53 10.84 3.92
CA GLU A 121 10.61 11.73 3.23
C GLU A 121 9.52 10.97 2.46
N GLU A 122 8.38 11.63 2.26
CA GLU A 122 7.36 11.18 1.32
C GLU A 122 7.87 11.48 -0.11
N LEU A 123 7.80 10.64 -1.05
CA LEU A 123 7.47 9.24 -1.09
C LEU A 123 8.79 8.45 -1.09
N SER A 124 8.99 7.59 -0.13
CA SER A 124 10.12 6.66 -0.11
C SER A 124 9.63 5.24 -0.32
N ALA A 125 10.38 4.46 -1.10
CA ALA A 125 10.09 3.08 -1.39
C ALA A 125 11.39 2.29 -1.59
N ALA A 126 11.35 0.98 -1.43
CA ALA A 126 12.48 0.13 -1.76
C ALA A 126 12.71 0.09 -3.29
N PRO A 127 13.96 0.07 -3.76
CA PRO A 127 14.22 -0.13 -5.18
C PRO A 127 13.80 -1.53 -5.63
N ASP A 128 13.33 -1.66 -6.87
CA ASP A 128 13.06 -2.97 -7.44
C ASP A 128 14.37 -3.63 -7.89
N PRO A 129 14.69 -4.84 -7.44
CA PRO A 129 15.96 -5.50 -7.77
C PRO A 129 16.06 -5.94 -9.23
N GLY A 130 14.96 -6.02 -9.96
CA GLY A 130 14.91 -6.43 -11.37
C GLY A 130 14.92 -5.26 -12.36
N TRP A 131 14.59 -4.04 -11.89
CA TRP A 131 14.42 -2.86 -12.74
C TRP A 131 14.92 -1.63 -12.01
N PRO A 132 16.15 -1.15 -12.29
CA PRO A 132 16.77 -0.08 -11.52
C PRO A 132 16.04 1.29 -11.59
N ASP A 133 15.21 1.49 -12.62
CA ASP A 133 14.39 2.71 -12.76
C ASP A 133 13.04 2.63 -12.04
N CYS A 134 12.78 1.52 -11.33
CA CYS A 134 11.52 1.20 -10.70
C CYS A 134 11.69 0.99 -9.20
N PHE A 135 10.60 1.11 -8.46
CA PHE A 135 10.59 0.78 -7.04
C PHE A 135 9.58 -0.33 -6.74
N ASN A 136 9.87 -1.10 -5.72
CA ASN A 136 8.95 -2.09 -5.18
C ASN A 136 7.96 -1.40 -4.23
N SER A 137 6.67 -1.58 -4.48
CA SER A 137 5.60 -0.97 -3.68
C SER A 137 5.27 -1.76 -2.41
N GLY A 138 6.01 -2.80 -2.09
CA GLY A 138 5.84 -3.60 -0.86
C GLY A 138 6.21 -2.85 0.41
N VAL A 139 7.04 -1.80 0.30
CA VAL A 139 7.36 -0.86 1.38
C VAL A 139 7.23 0.56 0.86
N LEU A 140 6.31 1.34 1.45
CA LEU A 140 6.05 2.72 1.04
C LEU A 140 5.94 3.63 2.27
N VAL A 141 6.68 4.75 2.24
CA VAL A 141 6.51 5.85 3.19
C VAL A 141 5.66 6.93 2.53
N LEU A 142 4.54 7.27 3.14
CA LEU A 142 3.57 8.21 2.57
C LEU A 142 2.97 9.15 3.62
N ARG A 143 2.45 10.27 3.16
CA ARG A 143 1.63 11.20 3.96
C ARG A 143 0.19 11.12 3.46
N PRO A 144 -0.77 10.68 4.30
CA PRO A 144 -2.17 10.62 3.90
C PRO A 144 -2.70 11.98 3.44
N SER A 145 -3.40 11.98 2.30
CA SER A 145 -3.97 13.19 1.68
C SER A 145 -5.11 12.82 0.75
N LYS A 146 -6.31 13.32 1.02
CA LYS A 146 -7.49 13.11 0.16
C LYS A 146 -7.26 13.61 -1.26
N ASN A 147 -6.53 14.71 -1.43
CA ASN A 147 -6.21 15.24 -2.76
C ASN A 147 -5.29 14.28 -3.52
N THR A 148 -4.22 13.78 -2.86
CA THR A 148 -3.32 12.79 -3.46
C THR A 148 -4.08 11.50 -3.80
N HIS A 149 -4.93 11.00 -2.89
CA HIS A 149 -5.78 9.85 -3.14
C HIS A 149 -6.59 10.03 -4.43
N ARG A 150 -7.31 11.15 -4.57
CA ARG A 150 -8.11 11.47 -5.76
C ARG A 150 -7.27 11.48 -7.04
N LEU A 151 -6.10 12.14 -7.01
CA LEU A 151 -5.20 12.22 -8.16
C LEU A 151 -4.66 10.84 -8.57
N LEU A 152 -4.34 9.98 -7.60
CA LEU A 152 -3.91 8.61 -7.85
C LEU A 152 -5.01 7.78 -8.50
N LEU A 153 -6.24 7.89 -8.02
CA LEU A 153 -7.39 7.21 -8.60
C LEU A 153 -7.66 7.69 -10.04
N GLU A 154 -7.70 8.98 -10.27
CA GLU A 154 -7.90 9.55 -11.61
C GLU A 154 -6.81 9.07 -12.59
N HIS A 155 -5.55 9.03 -12.13
CA HIS A 155 -4.45 8.55 -12.96
C HIS A 155 -4.59 7.06 -13.28
N ALA A 156 -4.90 6.24 -12.28
CA ALA A 156 -5.06 4.81 -12.44
C ALA A 156 -6.22 4.44 -13.41
N VAL A 157 -7.32 5.18 -13.34
CA VAL A 157 -8.45 4.99 -14.28
C VAL A 157 -8.07 5.35 -15.71
N ARG A 158 -7.31 6.42 -15.91
CA ARG A 158 -6.93 6.88 -17.26
C ARG A 158 -5.86 6.02 -17.93
N HIS A 159 -4.89 5.53 -17.16
CA HIS A 159 -3.70 4.88 -17.70
C HIS A 159 -3.64 3.38 -17.38
N GLY A 160 -4.49 2.90 -16.49
CA GLY A 160 -4.48 1.53 -16.00
C GLY A 160 -3.32 1.27 -15.03
N SER A 161 -3.30 0.06 -14.49
CA SER A 161 -2.12 -0.49 -13.83
C SER A 161 -1.25 -1.17 -14.88
N PHE A 162 0.05 -0.95 -14.81
CA PHE A 162 0.99 -1.44 -15.81
C PHE A 162 1.38 -2.88 -15.51
N ASP A 163 0.95 -3.81 -16.36
CA ASP A 163 1.65 -5.08 -16.55
C ASP A 163 2.84 -4.84 -17.47
N GLY A 164 4.01 -5.32 -17.08
CA GLY A 164 5.33 -4.97 -17.63
C GLY A 164 5.57 -5.07 -19.16
N GLU A 165 4.55 -5.30 -19.99
CA GLU A 165 4.70 -5.36 -21.44
C GLU A 165 4.57 -4.00 -22.15
N THR A 166 4.05 -2.97 -21.50
CA THR A 166 3.88 -1.63 -22.08
C THR A 166 4.83 -0.55 -21.52
N ALA A 167 5.79 -0.91 -20.66
CA ALA A 167 6.76 0.03 -20.07
C ALA A 167 7.72 0.66 -21.10
N ALA A 168 7.78 0.11 -22.31
CA ALA A 168 8.71 0.55 -23.35
C ALA A 168 8.34 1.87 -24.07
N ALA A 169 7.17 2.44 -23.80
CA ALA A 169 6.63 3.55 -24.58
C ALA A 169 6.42 4.87 -23.82
N ALA A 170 6.91 5.04 -22.61
CA ALA A 170 6.77 6.31 -21.88
C ALA A 170 7.91 7.28 -22.29
N PRO A 171 7.61 8.45 -22.86
CA PRO A 171 8.64 9.43 -23.24
C PRO A 171 9.30 10.02 -22.00
N ARG A 172 10.65 10.02 -22.01
CA ARG A 172 11.46 10.76 -21.04
C ARG A 172 11.07 12.23 -21.08
N ARG A 173 10.42 12.76 -20.06
CA ARG A 173 10.23 14.20 -19.88
C ARG A 173 10.76 14.67 -18.54
N ARG A 174 11.41 15.84 -18.65
CA ARG A 174 12.20 16.59 -17.66
C ARG A 174 11.40 16.97 -16.41
N GLN A 175 12.14 17.22 -15.33
CA GLN A 175 11.74 17.76 -14.03
C GLN A 175 10.61 18.80 -14.09
N GLY A 176 9.58 18.60 -13.27
CA GLY A 176 8.56 19.60 -12.95
C GLY A 176 7.29 19.02 -12.34
N ASN A 177 7.04 19.39 -11.11
CA ASN A 177 5.79 19.26 -10.35
C ASN A 177 5.35 17.88 -9.79
N GLY A 178 4.92 17.91 -8.54
CA GLY A 178 4.55 16.77 -7.66
C GLY A 178 3.70 15.63 -8.26
N GLY A 179 3.06 15.82 -9.43
CA GLY A 179 2.30 14.77 -10.11
C GLY A 179 3.14 13.60 -10.67
N GLU A 180 4.39 13.84 -11.07
CA GLU A 180 5.25 12.78 -11.62
C GLU A 180 5.72 11.78 -10.57
N ARG A 181 5.82 12.22 -9.31
CA ARG A 181 6.25 11.37 -8.19
C ARG A 181 5.27 10.22 -7.93
N TYR A 182 3.97 10.46 -8.10
CA TYR A 182 2.92 9.47 -7.88
C TYR A 182 2.64 8.57 -9.09
N GLN A 183 3.05 8.96 -10.27
CA GLN A 183 2.89 8.15 -11.49
C GLN A 183 3.65 6.81 -11.37
N LYS A 184 4.80 6.78 -10.69
CA LYS A 184 5.59 5.57 -10.48
C LYS A 184 4.94 4.56 -9.52
N LEU A 185 4.03 5.01 -8.63
CA LEU A 185 3.34 4.15 -7.66
C LEU A 185 2.38 3.15 -8.29
N LEU A 186 1.78 3.51 -9.41
CA LEU A 186 0.74 2.72 -10.06
C LEU A 186 1.30 1.63 -10.98
N PHE A 187 2.61 1.69 -11.29
CA PHE A 187 3.21 0.85 -12.30
C PHE A 187 3.75 -0.50 -11.82
N PHE A 188 3.71 -0.82 -10.50
CA PHE A 188 4.40 -1.99 -9.99
C PHE A 188 3.56 -2.82 -9.02
N HIS A 189 2.76 -3.69 -9.57
CA HIS A 189 2.34 -4.90 -8.88
C HIS A 189 2.15 -6.02 -9.90
N ARG A 190 3.12 -6.92 -9.97
CA ARG A 190 2.93 -8.23 -10.57
C ARG A 190 3.05 -9.27 -9.47
N PRO A 191 2.01 -10.07 -9.17
CA PRO A 191 2.22 -11.31 -8.46
C PRO A 191 2.98 -12.24 -9.43
N LYS A 192 4.28 -12.45 -9.23
CA LYS A 192 4.97 -13.59 -9.84
C LYS A 192 4.33 -14.86 -9.29
N GLN A 193 3.45 -15.48 -10.07
CA GLN A 193 3.21 -16.90 -9.92
C GLN A 193 4.55 -17.61 -10.17
N SER A 194 4.99 -18.41 -9.19
CA SER A 194 6.23 -19.16 -9.10
C SER A 194 7.47 -18.33 -8.70
N GLU A 195 7.64 -18.26 -7.44
CA GLU A 195 8.83 -18.45 -6.62
C GLU A 195 8.62 -17.74 -5.28
N ARG A 196 8.36 -18.53 -4.24
CA ARG A 196 8.33 -18.07 -2.85
C ARG A 196 9.75 -17.62 -2.47
N LYS A 197 10.03 -16.33 -2.65
CA LYS A 197 11.16 -15.68 -1.98
C LYS A 197 10.59 -14.76 -0.93
N THR A 198 10.77 -15.12 0.32
CA THR A 198 10.66 -14.24 1.47
C THR A 198 11.60 -13.06 1.23
N HIS A 199 11.07 -11.86 1.08
CA HIS A 199 11.89 -10.65 1.00
C HIS A 199 12.26 -10.24 2.42
N GLU A 200 13.50 -10.49 2.79
CA GLU A 200 14.11 -9.94 4.00
C GLU A 200 14.37 -8.44 3.75
N ILE A 201 13.86 -7.60 4.63
CA ILE A 201 14.21 -6.17 4.66
C ILE A 201 15.47 -6.06 5.51
N TYR A 202 16.59 -5.79 4.88
CA TYR A 202 17.84 -5.37 5.52
C TYR A 202 17.88 -3.86 5.67
#